data_6d70c099336ee4463872ddc7a075bb89
#
_entry.id   6d70c099336ee4463872ddc7a075bb89
#
_cell.length_a   1.000
_cell.length_b   1.000
_cell.length_c   1.000
_cell.angle_alpha   90.00
_cell.angle_beta   90.00
_cell.angle_gamma   90.00
#
_symmetry.space_group_name_H-M   'P 1'
#
loop_
_entity.id
_entity.type
_entity.pdbx_description
1 polymer ?
#
loop_
_entity_poly.entity_id
_entity_poly.type
_entity_poly.pdbx_seq_one_letter_code
_entity_poly.pdbx_strand_id
1 'polypeptide(L)'
;RSFQMNNSHSALALEHEEHGHLVSPSALVQAWLQACKGSQLTLMTGRTVSSVRPAVDAHQWCAVDQDNHIIAQADVAVVCNAFAATRLLPAHMTLGLTAVAGQMTYGPADPHATSCKQPALRHKGVYAPNFQTNRTETIWSMGATYHRGISSPTPDPRDDDANRASLAQLATSSPQAMSALTLFDKQAASGELRSWVGVRCASIDRLPICGSLPDASSMATLTDSSKRDNVATAPGLFGLLALGSRGLSLAPLLGEVLAAQIDGDTATLLPPDLLRAIDPRRAPLQVMRQARRQQC
;
A
#
# COMPACT_ATOMS: atom_id res chain seq x y z
N ARG A 1 -12.99 -25.60 2.18
CA ARG A 1 -14.04 -25.81 3.21
C ARG A 1 -14.78 -24.49 3.36
N SER A 2 -16.10 -24.49 3.09
CA SER A 2 -17.01 -23.37 3.16
C SER A 2 -17.20 -22.94 4.61
N PHE A 3 -16.95 -21.66 4.91
CA PHE A 3 -17.28 -21.06 6.20
C PHE A 3 -18.79 -20.77 6.25
N GLN A 4 -19.52 -21.43 7.14
CA GLN A 4 -20.84 -20.99 7.56
C GLN A 4 -20.69 -19.95 8.68
N MET A 5 -21.14 -18.74 8.42
CA MET A 5 -21.32 -17.73 9.47
C MET A 5 -22.56 -18.09 10.30
N ASN A 6 -22.36 -18.57 11.49
CA ASN A 6 -23.42 -18.68 12.48
C ASN A 6 -23.57 -17.34 13.19
N ASN A 7 -24.70 -16.68 12.94
CA ASN A 7 -25.16 -15.49 13.66
C ASN A 7 -25.79 -15.93 15.01
N SER A 8 -24.96 -16.03 16.04
CA SER A 8 -25.46 -15.96 17.41
C SER A 8 -24.33 -15.63 18.37
N HIS A 9 -24.41 -14.44 18.98
CA HIS A 9 -23.63 -13.93 20.12
C HIS A 9 -22.10 -13.89 19.94
N SER A 10 -21.62 -12.69 19.71
CA SER A 10 -20.28 -12.12 19.91
C SER A 10 -19.19 -13.01 20.58
N ALA A 11 -18.91 -14.16 20.03
CA ALA A 11 -17.64 -14.81 20.24
C ALA A 11 -16.63 -14.11 19.32
N LEU A 12 -15.64 -13.46 19.89
CA LEU A 12 -14.47 -12.97 19.14
C LEU A 12 -13.84 -14.17 18.43
N ALA A 13 -14.00 -14.24 17.12
CA ALA A 13 -13.29 -15.23 16.32
C ALA A 13 -11.82 -14.84 16.27
N LEU A 14 -10.99 -15.54 17.01
CA LEU A 14 -9.55 -15.55 16.85
C LEU A 14 -9.26 -16.34 15.56
N GLU A 15 -8.87 -15.65 14.51
CA GLU A 15 -8.33 -16.30 13.32
C GLU A 15 -6.87 -16.69 13.62
N HIS A 16 -6.67 -17.99 13.82
CA HIS A 16 -5.35 -18.60 13.91
C HIS A 16 -4.95 -19.01 12.49
N GLU A 17 -4.08 -18.23 11.86
CA GLU A 17 -3.54 -18.60 10.55
C GLU A 17 -2.30 -19.49 10.73
N GLU A 18 -2.46 -20.80 10.56
CA GLU A 18 -1.35 -21.77 10.60
C GLU A 18 -0.31 -21.53 9.50
N HIS A 19 -0.65 -20.76 8.47
CA HIS A 19 0.19 -20.50 7.27
C HIS A 19 0.53 -19.02 7.05
N GLY A 20 0.27 -18.16 8.03
CA GLY A 20 0.66 -16.75 7.98
C GLY A 20 2.14 -16.54 8.28
N HIS A 21 2.78 -15.61 7.58
CA HIS A 21 4.18 -15.26 7.80
C HIS A 21 4.32 -13.78 8.15
N LEU A 22 5.15 -13.49 9.16
CA LEU A 22 5.63 -12.14 9.41
C LEU A 22 6.84 -11.87 8.50
N VAL A 23 6.76 -10.85 7.69
CA VAL A 23 7.79 -10.50 6.71
C VAL A 23 8.27 -9.08 6.97
N SER A 24 9.59 -8.88 6.97
CA SER A 24 10.19 -7.55 6.94
C SER A 24 10.08 -6.96 5.54
N PRO A 25 9.28 -5.92 5.29
CA PRO A 25 9.15 -5.32 3.97
C PRO A 25 10.47 -4.81 3.42
N SER A 26 11.29 -4.18 4.26
CA SER A 26 12.59 -3.66 3.87
C SER A 26 13.58 -4.77 3.48
N ALA A 27 13.62 -5.87 4.23
CA ALA A 27 14.47 -7.01 3.91
C ALA A 27 14.03 -7.69 2.59
N LEU A 28 12.71 -7.81 2.37
CA LEU A 28 12.16 -8.36 1.15
C LEU A 28 12.52 -7.52 -0.08
N VAL A 29 12.35 -6.19 0.00
CA VAL A 29 12.74 -5.28 -1.09
C VAL A 29 14.24 -5.35 -1.36
N GLN A 30 15.07 -5.39 -0.32
CA GLN A 30 16.52 -5.57 -0.48
C GLN A 30 16.87 -6.89 -1.17
N ALA A 31 16.19 -7.98 -0.81
CA ALA A 31 16.40 -9.28 -1.45
C ALA A 31 16.02 -9.24 -2.93
N TRP A 32 14.92 -8.60 -3.31
CA TRP A 32 14.54 -8.41 -4.71
C TRP A 32 15.55 -7.57 -5.48
N LEU A 33 16.00 -6.44 -4.92
CA LEU A 33 17.04 -5.62 -5.54
C LEU A 33 18.36 -6.39 -5.70
N GLN A 34 18.70 -7.26 -4.76
CA GLN A 34 19.87 -8.12 -4.88
C GLN A 34 19.70 -9.20 -5.96
N ALA A 35 18.51 -9.75 -6.11
CA ALA A 35 18.22 -10.72 -7.19
C ALA A 35 18.35 -10.10 -8.58
N CYS A 36 18.14 -8.79 -8.72
CA CYS A 36 18.35 -8.05 -9.97
C CYS A 36 19.83 -7.76 -10.28
N LYS A 37 20.79 -8.19 -9.43
CA LYS A 37 22.23 -8.06 -9.72
C LYS A 37 22.57 -8.90 -10.96
N GLY A 38 23.11 -8.26 -11.98
CA GLY A 38 23.37 -8.88 -13.30
C GLY A 38 22.44 -8.30 -14.40
N SER A 39 21.33 -7.69 -14.02
CA SER A 39 20.54 -6.82 -14.90
C SER A 39 21.17 -5.42 -14.94
N GLN A 40 20.86 -4.65 -15.96
CA GLN A 40 21.25 -3.22 -16.03
C GLN A 40 20.35 -2.39 -15.09
N LEU A 41 20.53 -2.55 -13.78
CA LEU A 41 19.79 -1.83 -12.75
C LEU A 41 20.67 -0.71 -12.17
N THR A 42 20.21 0.54 -12.27
CA THR A 42 20.79 1.68 -11.57
C THR A 42 19.82 2.13 -10.48
N LEU A 43 20.26 2.04 -9.21
CA LEU A 43 19.51 2.54 -8.07
C LEU A 43 20.03 3.94 -7.70
N MET A 44 19.19 4.96 -7.87
CA MET A 44 19.48 6.34 -7.47
C MET A 44 18.73 6.69 -6.19
N THR A 45 19.46 6.83 -5.09
CA THR A 45 18.93 7.27 -3.79
C THR A 45 19.31 8.71 -3.50
N GLY A 46 18.65 9.36 -2.52
CA GLY A 46 18.93 10.76 -2.17
C GLY A 46 18.51 11.77 -3.25
N ARG A 47 17.65 11.36 -4.18
CA ARG A 47 17.06 12.22 -5.19
C ARG A 47 15.56 12.33 -5.00
N THR A 48 15.03 13.56 -5.07
CA THR A 48 13.59 13.81 -5.01
C THR A 48 13.08 14.14 -6.39
N VAL A 49 12.23 13.28 -6.94
CA VAL A 49 11.50 13.57 -8.18
C VAL A 49 10.31 14.45 -7.82
N SER A 50 10.21 15.62 -8.46
CA SER A 50 9.10 16.56 -8.28
C SER A 50 8.00 16.40 -9.33
N SER A 51 8.36 15.98 -10.56
CA SER A 51 7.39 15.68 -11.61
C SER A 51 7.91 14.66 -12.62
N VAL A 52 6.99 14.03 -13.32
CA VAL A 52 7.24 13.19 -14.49
C VAL A 52 6.52 13.83 -15.66
N ARG A 53 7.28 14.19 -16.71
CA ARG A 53 6.74 14.90 -17.88
C ARG A 53 7.34 14.37 -19.18
N PRO A 54 6.64 14.54 -20.32
CA PRO A 54 7.20 14.21 -21.62
C PRO A 54 8.52 14.95 -21.86
N ALA A 55 9.47 14.30 -22.52
CA ALA A 55 10.67 14.95 -23.06
C ALA A 55 10.32 15.84 -24.25
N VAL A 56 11.29 16.60 -24.71
CA VAL A 56 11.11 17.55 -25.83
C VAL A 56 10.70 16.83 -27.12
N ASP A 57 11.20 15.64 -27.35
CA ASP A 57 10.87 14.80 -28.51
C ASP A 57 9.54 14.05 -28.41
N ALA A 58 8.82 14.20 -27.28
CA ALA A 58 7.54 13.59 -26.98
C ALA A 58 7.48 12.04 -27.01
N HIS A 59 8.61 11.36 -27.26
CA HIS A 59 8.69 9.91 -27.28
C HIS A 59 9.22 9.33 -25.96
N GLN A 60 9.80 10.17 -25.12
CA GLN A 60 10.40 9.79 -23.84
C GLN A 60 9.79 10.55 -22.68
N TRP A 61 10.04 10.05 -21.47
CA TRP A 61 9.62 10.64 -20.21
C TRP A 61 10.82 11.10 -19.41
N CYS A 62 10.74 12.30 -18.83
CA CYS A 62 11.72 12.84 -17.92
C CYS A 62 11.21 12.83 -16.49
N ALA A 63 12.01 12.28 -15.59
CA ALA A 63 11.89 12.52 -14.15
C ALA A 63 12.72 13.75 -13.80
N VAL A 64 12.11 14.78 -13.20
CA VAL A 64 12.79 16.03 -12.89
C VAL A 64 12.69 16.38 -11.41
N ASP A 65 13.68 17.12 -10.90
CA ASP A 65 13.69 17.62 -9.53
C ASP A 65 12.91 18.94 -9.39
N GLN A 66 12.93 19.54 -8.21
CA GLN A 66 12.27 20.82 -7.93
C GLN A 66 12.84 22.00 -8.71
N ASP A 67 14.10 21.92 -9.14
CA ASP A 67 14.80 22.95 -9.91
C ASP A 67 14.72 22.72 -11.42
N ASN A 68 13.83 21.77 -11.85
CA ASN A 68 13.65 21.33 -13.23
C ASN A 68 14.87 20.67 -13.89
N HIS A 69 15.86 20.23 -13.12
CA HIS A 69 16.93 19.41 -13.67
C HIS A 69 16.44 17.99 -13.94
N ILE A 70 16.85 17.44 -15.08
CA ILE A 70 16.53 16.07 -15.45
C ILE A 70 17.36 15.12 -14.61
N ILE A 71 16.69 14.30 -13.78
CA ILE A 71 17.31 13.21 -13.01
C ILE A 71 17.51 11.97 -13.88
N ALA A 72 16.50 11.66 -14.71
CA ALA A 72 16.50 10.51 -15.61
C ALA A 72 15.57 10.77 -16.79
N GLN A 73 15.88 10.12 -17.92
CA GLN A 73 15.07 10.13 -19.14
C GLN A 73 15.02 8.71 -19.70
N ALA A 74 13.83 8.26 -20.14
CA ALA A 74 13.63 6.93 -20.68
C ALA A 74 12.38 6.87 -21.58
N ASP A 75 12.30 5.85 -22.43
CA ASP A 75 11.12 5.57 -23.28
C ASP A 75 9.90 5.15 -22.45
N VAL A 76 10.14 4.54 -21.30
CA VAL A 76 9.10 4.09 -20.36
C VAL A 76 9.34 4.65 -18.97
N ALA A 77 8.31 5.24 -18.38
CA ALA A 77 8.28 5.64 -16.98
C ALA A 77 7.19 4.88 -16.22
N VAL A 78 7.55 4.32 -15.07
CA VAL A 78 6.60 3.62 -14.19
C VAL A 78 6.48 4.34 -12.86
N VAL A 79 5.28 4.80 -12.52
CA VAL A 79 4.98 5.52 -11.27
C VAL A 79 4.50 4.53 -10.23
N CYS A 80 5.31 4.33 -9.16
CA CYS A 80 5.05 3.35 -8.09
C CYS A 80 5.09 3.97 -6.68
N ASN A 81 5.03 5.29 -6.55
CA ASN A 81 5.27 6.02 -5.31
C ASN A 81 3.98 6.26 -4.48
N ALA A 82 3.01 5.37 -4.59
CA ALA A 82 1.76 5.36 -3.83
C ALA A 82 1.00 6.70 -3.90
N PHE A 83 0.58 7.28 -2.76
CA PHE A 83 -0.20 8.51 -2.77
C PHE A 83 0.60 9.73 -3.28
N ALA A 84 1.91 9.72 -3.15
CA ALA A 84 2.76 10.79 -3.66
C ALA A 84 2.74 10.89 -5.20
N ALA A 85 2.22 9.90 -5.92
CA ALA A 85 1.97 9.97 -7.36
C ALA A 85 1.11 11.17 -7.75
N THR A 86 0.20 11.61 -6.89
CA THR A 86 -0.63 12.81 -7.10
C THR A 86 0.18 14.11 -7.27
N ARG A 87 1.43 14.12 -6.81
CA ARG A 87 2.34 15.26 -6.95
C ARG A 87 3.25 15.17 -8.17
N LEU A 88 3.49 13.93 -8.65
CA LEU A 88 4.37 13.69 -9.79
C LEU A 88 3.65 13.84 -11.14
N LEU A 89 2.37 13.48 -11.15
CA LEU A 89 1.54 13.48 -12.34
C LEU A 89 0.87 14.85 -12.55
N PRO A 90 0.55 15.22 -13.80
CA PRO A 90 -0.17 16.46 -14.09
C PRO A 90 -1.45 16.57 -13.25
N ALA A 91 -1.74 17.78 -12.72
CA ALA A 91 -2.85 18.01 -11.78
C ALA A 91 -4.23 17.58 -12.31
N HIS A 92 -4.42 17.60 -13.62
CA HIS A 92 -5.65 17.18 -14.28
C HIS A 92 -5.72 15.64 -14.51
N MET A 93 -4.63 14.91 -14.29
CA MET A 93 -4.64 13.44 -14.32
C MET A 93 -5.18 12.90 -12.99
N THR A 94 -6.49 12.85 -12.85
CA THR A 94 -7.15 12.41 -11.62
C THR A 94 -7.30 10.89 -11.58
N LEU A 95 -6.54 10.23 -10.73
CA LEU A 95 -6.60 8.77 -10.53
C LEU A 95 -7.48 8.35 -9.36
N GLY A 96 -8.18 9.28 -8.71
CA GLY A 96 -9.03 8.99 -7.56
C GLY A 96 -8.30 8.34 -6.40
N LEU A 97 -7.03 8.69 -6.20
CA LEU A 97 -6.23 8.17 -5.11
C LEU A 97 -6.64 8.80 -3.79
N THR A 98 -6.72 7.97 -2.76
CA THR A 98 -7.04 8.39 -1.39
C THR A 98 -5.91 7.98 -0.47
N ALA A 99 -5.41 8.93 0.32
CA ALA A 99 -4.50 8.67 1.41
C ALA A 99 -5.25 7.99 2.56
N VAL A 100 -4.64 6.97 3.14
CA VAL A 100 -5.17 6.28 4.32
C VAL A 100 -4.04 6.11 5.33
N ALA A 101 -4.01 7.00 6.32
CA ALA A 101 -3.06 6.92 7.41
C ALA A 101 -3.39 5.76 8.35
N GLY A 102 -2.38 5.26 9.04
CA GLY A 102 -2.56 4.29 10.11
C GLY A 102 -1.33 4.24 10.99
N GLN A 103 -1.57 4.13 12.28
CA GLN A 103 -0.55 4.06 13.33
C GLN A 103 -0.42 2.64 13.85
N MET A 104 0.82 2.20 13.99
CA MET A 104 1.21 1.02 14.73
C MET A 104 1.86 1.44 16.05
N THR A 105 1.48 0.78 17.13
CA THR A 105 2.14 0.86 18.42
C THR A 105 3.08 -0.35 18.57
N TYR A 106 4.29 -0.13 19.03
CA TYR A 106 5.27 -1.19 19.19
C TYR A 106 6.21 -0.91 20.36
N GLY A 107 6.87 -1.94 20.82
CA GLY A 107 7.89 -1.85 21.86
C GLY A 107 8.87 -3.01 21.80
N PRO A 108 9.91 -3.03 22.63
CA PRO A 108 10.83 -4.16 22.73
C PRO A 108 10.07 -5.45 23.02
N ALA A 109 10.42 -6.54 22.32
CA ALA A 109 9.85 -7.84 22.62
C ALA A 109 10.32 -8.33 24.00
N ASP A 110 9.48 -9.16 24.65
CA ASP A 110 9.87 -9.77 25.92
C ASP A 110 11.06 -10.73 25.70
N PRO A 111 12.23 -10.48 26.31
CA PRO A 111 13.39 -11.36 26.18
C PRO A 111 13.14 -12.79 26.67
N HIS A 112 12.13 -12.98 27.54
CA HIS A 112 11.74 -14.26 28.09
C HIS A 112 10.65 -14.96 27.28
N ALA A 113 10.02 -14.27 26.31
CA ALA A 113 9.13 -14.88 25.35
C ALA A 113 9.95 -15.73 24.36
N THR A 114 10.44 -16.85 24.85
CA THR A 114 11.44 -17.73 24.21
C THR A 114 10.95 -18.43 22.94
N SER A 115 9.75 -18.17 22.48
CA SER A 115 9.22 -18.84 21.30
C SER A 115 9.07 -17.87 20.13
N CYS A 116 10.03 -17.90 19.20
CA CYS A 116 9.92 -17.33 17.85
C CYS A 116 8.73 -17.93 17.05
N LYS A 117 7.95 -18.82 17.65
CA LYS A 117 6.86 -19.56 17.03
C LYS A 117 5.46 -19.10 17.48
N GLN A 118 5.38 -18.01 18.25
CA GLN A 118 4.06 -17.48 18.59
C GLN A 118 3.41 -16.88 17.34
N PRO A 119 2.23 -17.32 16.95
CA PRO A 119 1.54 -16.80 15.78
C PRO A 119 1.14 -15.34 15.99
N ALA A 120 1.02 -14.60 14.90
CA ALA A 120 0.35 -13.32 14.94
C ALA A 120 -1.14 -13.53 15.25
N LEU A 121 -1.70 -12.63 16.06
CA LEU A 121 -3.12 -12.64 16.39
C LEU A 121 -3.83 -11.55 15.61
N ARG A 122 -4.97 -11.88 15.02
CA ARG A 122 -5.73 -10.94 14.20
C ARG A 122 -7.16 -10.77 14.72
N HIS A 123 -7.62 -9.52 14.76
CA HIS A 123 -9.00 -9.13 14.96
C HIS A 123 -9.27 -7.83 14.18
N LYS A 124 -9.54 -6.70 14.82
CA LYS A 124 -9.61 -5.36 14.16
C LYS A 124 -8.24 -4.82 13.77
N GLY A 125 -7.18 -5.34 14.38
CA GLY A 125 -5.78 -5.10 14.07
C GLY A 125 -5.02 -6.42 14.08
N VAL A 126 -3.71 -6.34 13.91
CA VAL A 126 -2.79 -7.49 13.99
C VAL A 126 -1.81 -7.24 15.13
N TYR A 127 -1.74 -8.18 16.06
CA TYR A 127 -0.66 -8.27 17.04
C TYR A 127 0.42 -9.21 16.51
N ALA A 128 1.63 -8.71 16.36
CA ALA A 128 2.80 -9.48 15.99
C ALA A 128 3.75 -9.56 17.20
N PRO A 129 3.95 -10.75 17.80
CA PRO A 129 4.63 -10.88 19.10
C PRO A 129 6.13 -10.66 19.03
N ASN A 130 6.79 -11.15 18.00
CA ASN A 130 8.24 -11.12 17.86
C ASN A 130 8.59 -10.84 16.40
N PHE A 131 8.97 -9.62 16.12
CA PHE A 131 9.35 -9.18 14.80
C PHE A 131 10.74 -8.58 14.83
N GLN A 132 11.64 -9.12 14.02
CA GLN A 132 12.98 -8.58 13.90
C GLN A 132 12.99 -7.44 12.87
N THR A 133 13.18 -6.21 13.33
CA THR A 133 13.13 -5.02 12.46
C THR A 133 14.38 -4.89 11.61
N ASN A 134 15.51 -4.84 12.26
CA ASN A 134 16.84 -4.86 11.69
C ASN A 134 17.60 -5.99 12.38
N ARG A 135 18.79 -6.28 12.01
CA ARG A 135 19.56 -7.43 12.52
C ARG A 135 19.77 -7.45 14.06
N THR A 136 19.34 -6.44 14.79
CA THR A 136 19.67 -6.22 16.19
C THR A 136 18.48 -6.04 17.15
N GLU A 137 17.31 -5.66 16.68
CA GLU A 137 16.18 -5.36 17.55
C GLU A 137 14.98 -6.26 17.22
N THR A 138 14.48 -6.95 18.25
CA THR A 138 13.23 -7.70 18.19
C THR A 138 12.15 -6.89 18.91
N ILE A 139 11.04 -6.64 18.24
CA ILE A 139 9.90 -5.89 18.76
C ILE A 139 8.64 -6.73 18.73
N TRP A 140 7.67 -6.37 19.54
CA TRP A 140 6.28 -6.68 19.28
C TRP A 140 5.60 -5.47 18.64
N SER A 141 4.52 -5.69 17.90
CA SER A 141 3.73 -4.59 17.35
C SER A 141 2.24 -4.91 17.37
N MET A 142 1.44 -3.85 17.53
CA MET A 142 -0.03 -3.90 17.45
C MET A 142 -0.53 -2.79 16.54
N GLY A 143 -1.43 -3.11 15.64
CA GLY A 143 -2.05 -2.14 14.76
C GLY A 143 -2.64 -2.75 13.49
N ALA A 144 -3.06 -1.91 12.58
CA ALA A 144 -2.93 -0.47 12.64
C ALA A 144 -4.30 0.20 12.67
N THR A 145 -4.33 1.43 13.13
CA THR A 145 -5.49 2.33 12.96
C THR A 145 -5.71 2.67 11.49
N TYR A 146 -6.84 3.35 11.18
CA TYR A 146 -7.25 3.54 9.80
C TYR A 146 -7.99 4.88 9.61
N HIS A 147 -7.27 5.90 9.14
CA HIS A 147 -7.79 7.24 8.95
C HIS A 147 -7.77 7.65 7.48
N ARG A 148 -8.94 7.79 6.87
CA ARG A 148 -9.07 8.19 5.47
C ARG A 148 -8.85 9.69 5.29
N GLY A 149 -8.23 10.07 4.18
CA GLY A 149 -8.00 11.47 3.81
C GLY A 149 -6.78 12.11 4.48
N ILE A 150 -6.12 11.42 5.39
CA ILE A 150 -4.92 11.94 6.07
C ILE A 150 -3.67 11.55 5.28
N SER A 151 -3.00 12.54 4.70
CA SER A 151 -1.82 12.36 3.85
C SER A 151 -0.49 12.71 4.53
N SER A 152 -0.53 13.41 5.66
CA SER A 152 0.65 13.80 6.44
C SER A 152 0.38 13.56 7.93
N PRO A 153 0.28 12.30 8.36
CA PRO A 153 -0.02 11.98 9.74
C PRO A 153 1.21 12.19 10.63
N THR A 154 0.94 12.59 11.87
CA THR A 154 1.88 12.53 13.00
C THR A 154 1.39 11.49 13.99
N PRO A 155 2.27 10.89 14.80
CA PRO A 155 1.84 9.99 15.87
C PRO A 155 0.83 10.69 16.80
N ASP A 156 -0.25 9.96 17.13
CA ASP A 156 -1.33 10.42 18.01
C ASP A 156 -1.50 9.42 19.15
N PRO A 157 -1.41 9.84 20.42
CA PRO A 157 -1.66 8.96 21.58
C PRO A 157 -3.03 8.27 21.55
N ARG A 158 -4.04 8.91 20.97
CA ARG A 158 -5.39 8.28 20.81
C ARG A 158 -5.37 7.04 19.92
N ASP A 159 -4.44 7.00 18.97
CA ASP A 159 -4.25 5.82 18.12
C ASP A 159 -3.55 4.68 18.88
N ASP A 160 -2.67 5.00 19.82
CA ASP A 160 -2.08 4.01 20.71
C ASP A 160 -3.15 3.44 21.67
N ASP A 161 -4.04 4.29 22.19
CA ASP A 161 -5.19 3.85 23.00
C ASP A 161 -6.15 2.94 22.18
N ALA A 162 -6.40 3.26 20.91
CA ALA A 162 -7.21 2.45 20.02
C ALA A 162 -6.55 1.08 19.74
N ASN A 163 -5.24 1.05 19.53
CA ASN A 163 -4.48 -0.19 19.37
C ASN A 163 -4.50 -1.02 20.65
N ARG A 164 -4.34 -0.39 21.83
CA ARG A 164 -4.48 -1.03 23.14
C ARG A 164 -5.87 -1.64 23.32
N ALA A 165 -6.92 -0.88 23.01
CA ALA A 165 -8.30 -1.36 23.11
C ALA A 165 -8.56 -2.58 22.21
N SER A 166 -7.99 -2.57 21.00
CA SER A 166 -8.07 -3.71 20.08
C SER A 166 -7.33 -4.95 20.64
N LEU A 167 -6.18 -4.76 21.26
CA LEU A 167 -5.43 -5.82 21.93
C LEU A 167 -6.21 -6.37 23.16
N ALA A 168 -6.84 -5.49 23.94
CA ALA A 168 -7.66 -5.88 25.10
C ALA A 168 -8.86 -6.74 24.69
N GLN A 169 -9.44 -6.49 23.52
CA GLN A 169 -10.49 -7.37 22.98
C GLN A 169 -9.95 -8.77 22.65
N LEU A 170 -8.76 -8.89 22.10
CA LEU A 170 -8.10 -10.17 21.85
C LEU A 170 -7.78 -10.91 23.18
N ALA A 171 -7.40 -10.17 24.21
CA ALA A 171 -7.04 -10.71 25.52
C ALA A 171 -8.20 -11.44 26.23
N THR A 172 -9.44 -11.13 25.88
CA THR A 172 -10.62 -11.85 26.44
C THR A 172 -10.68 -13.32 26.01
N SER A 173 -10.02 -13.69 24.94
CA SER A 173 -10.10 -15.03 24.33
C SER A 173 -8.73 -15.72 24.16
N SER A 174 -7.62 -15.02 24.47
CA SER A 174 -6.28 -15.53 24.24
C SER A 174 -5.34 -15.20 25.40
N PRO A 175 -4.77 -16.21 26.08
CA PRO A 175 -3.74 -16.00 27.08
C PRO A 175 -2.51 -15.26 26.53
N GLN A 176 -2.15 -15.52 25.27
CA GLN A 176 -1.07 -14.81 24.59
C GLN A 176 -1.38 -13.31 24.46
N ALA A 177 -2.60 -12.95 24.08
CA ALA A 177 -3.00 -11.55 23.98
C ALA A 177 -3.10 -10.88 25.36
N MET A 178 -3.45 -11.61 26.41
CA MET A 178 -3.41 -11.13 27.79
C MET A 178 -1.99 -10.79 28.23
N SER A 179 -1.03 -11.67 27.96
CA SER A 179 0.39 -11.40 28.24
C SER A 179 0.89 -10.20 27.45
N ALA A 180 0.49 -10.06 26.19
CA ALA A 180 0.82 -8.93 25.35
C ALA A 180 0.23 -7.61 25.86
N LEU A 181 -1.00 -7.62 26.36
CA LEU A 181 -1.64 -6.45 26.96
C LEU A 181 -0.91 -6.00 28.24
N THR A 182 -0.51 -6.96 29.07
CA THR A 182 0.30 -6.68 30.28
C THR A 182 1.64 -6.05 29.91
N LEU A 183 2.29 -6.56 28.86
CA LEU A 183 3.55 -5.99 28.37
C LEU A 183 3.33 -4.58 27.82
N PHE A 184 2.28 -4.37 27.04
CA PHE A 184 1.88 -3.06 26.52
C PHE A 184 1.76 -2.05 27.68
N ASP A 185 0.95 -2.38 28.71
CA ASP A 185 0.69 -1.47 29.84
C ASP A 185 1.95 -1.17 30.65
N LYS A 186 2.81 -2.18 30.85
CA LYS A 186 4.09 -2.00 31.50
C LYS A 186 5.00 -1.02 30.74
N GLN A 187 5.09 -1.21 29.41
CA GLN A 187 5.94 -0.38 28.56
C GLN A 187 5.34 1.03 28.34
N ALA A 188 4.03 1.17 28.38
CA ALA A 188 3.38 2.47 28.42
C ALA A 188 3.79 3.26 29.69
N ALA A 189 3.76 2.59 30.85
CA ALA A 189 4.12 3.20 32.12
C ALA A 189 5.62 3.55 32.22
N SER A 190 6.51 2.76 31.57
CA SER A 190 7.96 3.00 31.55
C SER A 190 8.41 3.96 30.44
N GLY A 191 7.53 4.38 29.52
CA GLY A 191 7.88 5.23 28.38
C GLY A 191 8.64 4.51 27.26
N GLU A 192 8.58 3.18 27.20
CA GLU A 192 9.25 2.37 26.18
C GLU A 192 8.40 2.16 24.93
N LEU A 193 7.10 2.50 24.98
CA LEU A 193 6.24 2.46 23.80
C LEU A 193 6.69 3.44 22.73
N ARG A 194 6.61 2.98 21.51
CA ARG A 194 6.89 3.77 20.31
C ARG A 194 5.74 3.65 19.34
N SER A 195 5.58 4.67 18.52
CA SER A 195 4.55 4.72 17.48
C SER A 195 5.19 4.94 16.12
N TRP A 196 4.68 4.24 15.13
CA TRP A 196 5.03 4.46 13.73
C TRP A 196 3.77 4.72 12.92
N VAL A 197 3.82 5.74 12.07
CA VAL A 197 2.70 6.13 11.24
C VAL A 197 3.09 6.00 9.78
N GLY A 198 2.18 5.43 8.98
CA GLY A 198 2.36 5.31 7.54
C GLY A 198 1.10 5.67 6.77
N VAL A 199 1.28 6.06 5.51
CA VAL A 199 0.19 6.38 4.59
C VAL A 199 0.08 5.31 3.52
N ARG A 200 -1.06 4.63 3.51
CA ARG A 200 -1.44 3.72 2.42
C ARG A 200 -2.12 4.51 1.32
N CYS A 201 -1.98 4.03 0.09
CA CYS A 201 -2.68 4.57 -1.06
C CYS A 201 -3.79 3.62 -1.47
N ALA A 202 -5.01 4.12 -1.56
CA ALA A 202 -6.17 3.39 -2.04
C ALA A 202 -6.82 4.13 -3.21
N SER A 203 -7.48 3.40 -4.11
CA SER A 203 -8.38 3.93 -5.12
C SER A 203 -9.81 4.06 -4.57
N ILE A 204 -10.69 4.69 -5.32
CA ILE A 204 -12.12 4.84 -4.96
C ILE A 204 -12.77 3.47 -4.73
N ASP A 205 -12.52 2.51 -5.60
CA ASP A 205 -13.08 1.15 -5.56
C ASP A 205 -12.24 0.15 -4.74
N ARG A 206 -11.12 0.59 -4.18
CA ARG A 206 -10.16 -0.21 -3.42
C ARG A 206 -9.47 -1.30 -4.23
N LEU A 207 -9.53 -1.24 -5.56
CA LEU A 207 -8.79 -2.12 -6.45
C LEU A 207 -7.44 -1.47 -6.83
N PRO A 208 -6.40 -2.26 -7.07
CA PRO A 208 -5.12 -1.75 -7.57
C PRO A 208 -5.29 -1.00 -8.88
N ILE A 209 -4.40 -0.06 -9.13
CA ILE A 209 -4.22 0.59 -10.44
C ILE A 209 -2.92 0.02 -11.03
N CYS A 210 -3.03 -0.69 -12.17
CA CYS A 210 -1.89 -1.34 -12.81
C CYS A 210 -2.05 -1.26 -14.33
N GLY A 211 -1.09 -0.63 -15.00
CA GLY A 211 -1.07 -0.50 -16.46
C GLY A 211 -0.76 0.90 -16.96
N SER A 212 -0.99 1.12 -18.25
CA SER A 212 -0.77 2.39 -18.93
C SER A 212 -1.68 3.49 -18.36
N LEU A 213 -1.09 4.60 -17.93
CA LEU A 213 -1.84 5.71 -17.33
C LEU A 213 -2.66 6.48 -18.38
N PRO A 214 -3.80 7.06 -17.98
CA PRO A 214 -4.60 7.88 -18.87
C PRO A 214 -3.81 9.07 -19.41
N ASP A 215 -4.07 9.44 -20.66
CA ASP A 215 -3.55 10.69 -21.19
C ASP A 215 -4.35 11.86 -20.59
N ALA A 216 -3.60 12.83 -20.09
CA ALA A 216 -4.12 14.02 -19.46
C ALA A 216 -5.06 14.84 -20.38
N SER A 217 -4.73 14.93 -21.67
CA SER A 217 -5.53 15.66 -22.65
C SER A 217 -6.91 15.03 -22.89
N SER A 218 -6.99 13.70 -22.81
CA SER A 218 -8.25 12.97 -23.01
C SER A 218 -9.24 13.17 -21.88
N MET A 219 -8.78 13.62 -20.71
CA MET A 219 -9.65 13.80 -19.55
C MET A 219 -10.64 14.97 -19.69
N ALA A 220 -10.26 16.02 -20.42
CA ALA A 220 -11.10 17.19 -20.64
C ALA A 220 -12.35 16.88 -21.50
N THR A 221 -12.32 15.78 -22.26
CA THR A 221 -13.42 15.38 -23.16
C THR A 221 -14.33 14.30 -22.60
N LEU A 222 -14.08 13.82 -21.37
CA LEU A 222 -14.87 12.77 -20.74
C LEU A 222 -16.26 13.27 -20.37
N THR A 223 -17.27 12.44 -20.63
CA THR A 223 -18.67 12.64 -20.30
C THR A 223 -19.20 11.45 -19.49
N ASP A 224 -20.41 11.55 -18.96
CA ASP A 224 -21.04 10.44 -18.22
C ASP A 224 -21.25 9.17 -19.04
N SER A 225 -21.49 9.35 -20.33
CA SER A 225 -21.63 8.24 -21.28
C SER A 225 -20.30 7.65 -21.71
N SER A 226 -19.16 8.29 -21.33
CA SER A 226 -17.85 7.80 -21.69
C SER A 226 -17.60 6.42 -21.07
N LYS A 227 -17.10 5.51 -21.88
CA LYS A 227 -16.65 4.18 -21.47
C LYS A 227 -15.14 4.21 -21.27
N ARG A 228 -14.61 3.22 -20.56
CA ARG A 228 -13.18 3.07 -20.33
C ARG A 228 -12.38 3.14 -21.64
N ASP A 229 -12.85 2.48 -22.69
CA ASP A 229 -12.15 2.41 -23.97
C ASP A 229 -12.12 3.75 -24.73
N ASN A 230 -12.89 4.75 -24.27
CA ASN A 230 -12.81 6.15 -24.75
C ASN A 230 -11.70 6.96 -24.08
N VAL A 231 -11.08 6.44 -23.03
CA VAL A 231 -9.98 7.10 -22.32
C VAL A 231 -8.67 6.73 -23.01
N ALA A 232 -8.05 7.68 -23.68
CA ALA A 232 -6.73 7.48 -24.25
C ALA A 232 -5.68 7.29 -23.15
N THR A 233 -4.60 6.60 -23.48
CA THR A 233 -3.45 6.40 -22.58
C THR A 233 -2.26 7.22 -23.03
N ALA A 234 -1.43 7.65 -22.10
CA ALA A 234 -0.16 8.30 -22.37
C ALA A 234 0.88 7.24 -22.77
N PRO A 235 1.38 7.24 -24.01
CA PRO A 235 2.35 6.24 -24.45
C PRO A 235 3.59 6.25 -23.56
N GLY A 236 4.07 5.08 -23.16
CA GLY A 236 5.27 4.93 -22.34
C GLY A 236 5.10 5.32 -20.85
N LEU A 237 3.91 5.81 -20.41
CA LEU A 237 3.67 6.14 -19.01
C LEU A 237 2.79 5.09 -18.35
N PHE A 238 3.32 4.43 -17.32
CA PHE A 238 2.63 3.38 -16.59
C PHE A 238 2.53 3.69 -15.10
N GLY A 239 1.62 2.97 -14.42
CA GLY A 239 1.48 3.07 -12.97
C GLY A 239 1.20 1.72 -12.32
N LEU A 240 1.78 1.53 -11.14
CA LEU A 240 1.46 0.47 -10.20
C LEU A 240 1.16 1.11 -8.84
N LEU A 241 -0.12 1.38 -8.59
CA LEU A 241 -0.58 2.24 -7.51
C LEU A 241 -1.77 1.63 -6.75
N ALA A 242 -2.17 2.27 -5.67
CA ALA A 242 -3.38 1.96 -4.92
C ALA A 242 -3.46 0.52 -4.38
N LEU A 243 -2.34 -0.08 -3.98
CA LEU A 243 -2.29 -1.43 -3.41
C LEU A 243 -2.91 -1.52 -2.01
N GLY A 244 -3.16 -0.39 -1.36
CA GLY A 244 -3.74 -0.30 -0.02
C GLY A 244 -2.90 -1.04 1.03
N SER A 245 -3.53 -1.92 1.80
CA SER A 245 -2.84 -2.77 2.79
C SER A 245 -2.37 -4.12 2.24
N ARG A 246 -2.52 -4.37 0.94
CA ARG A 246 -2.20 -5.64 0.28
C ARG A 246 -0.96 -5.58 -0.60
N GLY A 247 -0.08 -4.57 -0.39
CA GLY A 247 1.08 -4.32 -1.25
C GLY A 247 2.00 -5.53 -1.36
N LEU A 248 2.36 -6.15 -0.25
CA LEU A 248 3.31 -7.28 -0.25
C LEU A 248 2.78 -8.51 -0.99
N SER A 249 1.48 -8.77 -0.95
CA SER A 249 0.87 -9.91 -1.64
C SER A 249 0.54 -9.63 -3.11
N LEU A 250 0.27 -8.38 -3.47
CA LEU A 250 -0.16 -8.05 -4.83
C LEU A 250 0.97 -7.52 -5.72
N ALA A 251 1.97 -6.84 -5.14
CA ALA A 251 3.01 -6.18 -5.93
C ALA A 251 3.82 -7.15 -6.82
N PRO A 252 4.20 -8.36 -6.37
CA PRO A 252 4.93 -9.28 -7.25
C PRO A 252 4.13 -9.66 -8.50
N LEU A 253 2.89 -10.13 -8.32
CA LEU A 253 2.04 -10.52 -9.43
C LEU A 253 1.75 -9.34 -10.37
N LEU A 254 1.42 -8.17 -9.81
CA LEU A 254 1.10 -7.00 -10.61
C LEU A 254 2.34 -6.39 -11.28
N GLY A 255 3.52 -6.61 -10.70
CA GLY A 255 4.80 -6.28 -11.34
C GLY A 255 5.02 -7.09 -12.62
N GLU A 256 4.78 -8.39 -12.57
CA GLU A 256 4.85 -9.28 -13.75
C GLU A 256 3.79 -8.89 -14.81
N VAL A 257 2.56 -8.63 -14.38
CA VAL A 257 1.50 -8.15 -15.29
C VAL A 257 1.89 -6.85 -15.97
N LEU A 258 2.51 -5.93 -15.24
CA LEU A 258 2.93 -4.65 -15.78
C LEU A 258 4.11 -4.80 -16.75
N ALA A 259 5.08 -5.65 -16.42
CA ALA A 259 6.20 -5.96 -17.30
C ALA A 259 5.72 -6.56 -18.62
N ALA A 260 4.83 -7.54 -18.58
CA ALA A 260 4.23 -8.11 -19.78
C ALA A 260 3.51 -7.06 -20.65
N GLN A 261 2.79 -6.11 -20.03
CA GLN A 261 2.15 -5.01 -20.76
C GLN A 261 3.16 -4.06 -21.41
N ILE A 262 4.28 -3.77 -20.75
CA ILE A 262 5.35 -2.91 -21.28
C ILE A 262 6.03 -3.58 -22.47
N ASP A 263 6.28 -4.88 -22.38
CA ASP A 263 6.92 -5.66 -23.43
C ASP A 263 5.97 -5.98 -24.61
N GLY A 264 4.67 -5.63 -24.49
CA GLY A 264 3.67 -5.94 -25.48
C GLY A 264 3.31 -7.44 -25.53
N ASP A 265 3.65 -8.19 -24.48
CA ASP A 265 3.30 -9.59 -24.36
C ASP A 265 1.78 -9.73 -24.13
N THR A 266 1.15 -10.50 -25.01
CA THR A 266 -0.29 -10.79 -24.94
C THR A 266 -0.60 -11.99 -24.04
N ALA A 267 0.41 -12.72 -23.55
CA ALA A 267 0.24 -13.80 -22.59
C ALA A 267 -0.34 -13.23 -21.30
N THR A 268 -1.60 -13.50 -21.02
CA THR A 268 -2.31 -12.90 -19.90
C THR A 268 -2.06 -13.68 -18.62
N LEU A 269 -1.30 -13.10 -17.70
CA LEU A 269 -1.12 -13.61 -16.35
C LEU A 269 -2.39 -13.53 -15.49
N LEU A 270 -3.36 -12.73 -15.91
CA LEU A 270 -4.66 -12.56 -15.26
C LEU A 270 -5.81 -12.71 -16.27
N PRO A 271 -6.97 -13.22 -15.82
CA PRO A 271 -8.20 -13.21 -16.62
C PRO A 271 -8.56 -11.80 -17.11
N PRO A 272 -9.21 -11.67 -18.29
CA PRO A 272 -9.53 -10.37 -18.88
C PRO A 272 -10.41 -9.47 -18.01
N ASP A 273 -11.28 -10.01 -17.18
CA ASP A 273 -12.12 -9.26 -16.24
C ASP A 273 -11.28 -8.65 -15.10
N LEU A 274 -10.29 -9.37 -14.59
CA LEU A 274 -9.36 -8.83 -13.59
C LEU A 274 -8.45 -7.77 -14.21
N LEU A 275 -7.94 -7.97 -15.43
CA LEU A 275 -7.17 -6.93 -16.13
C LEU A 275 -8.01 -5.66 -16.31
N ARG A 276 -9.29 -5.79 -16.68
CA ARG A 276 -10.21 -4.66 -16.78
C ARG A 276 -10.45 -3.99 -15.42
N ALA A 277 -10.50 -4.77 -14.34
CA ALA A 277 -10.74 -4.26 -13.00
C ALA A 277 -9.58 -3.44 -12.43
N ILE A 278 -8.33 -3.69 -12.88
CA ILE A 278 -7.14 -2.95 -12.42
C ILE A 278 -6.68 -1.87 -13.41
N ASP A 279 -7.28 -1.79 -14.58
CA ASP A 279 -6.95 -0.84 -15.65
C ASP A 279 -7.05 0.62 -15.17
N PRO A 280 -5.99 1.44 -15.29
CA PRO A 280 -5.99 2.83 -14.81
C PRO A 280 -7.07 3.72 -15.44
N ARG A 281 -7.49 3.43 -16.68
CA ARG A 281 -8.51 4.20 -17.42
C ARG A 281 -9.88 4.25 -16.75
N ARG A 282 -10.16 3.32 -15.80
CA ARG A 282 -11.40 3.35 -15.03
C ARG A 282 -11.45 4.49 -14.01
N ALA A 283 -10.27 4.91 -13.51
CA ALA A 283 -10.17 5.83 -12.39
C ALA A 283 -10.79 7.22 -12.67
N PRO A 284 -10.50 7.91 -13.77
CA PRO A 284 -11.13 9.21 -14.08
C PRO A 284 -12.66 9.12 -14.21
N LEU A 285 -13.18 8.03 -14.76
CA LEU A 285 -14.62 7.82 -14.86
C LEU A 285 -15.29 7.64 -13.49
N GLN A 286 -14.59 7.01 -12.55
CA GLN A 286 -15.08 6.87 -11.18
C GLN A 286 -15.07 8.19 -10.43
N VAL A 287 -14.02 9.00 -10.58
CA VAL A 287 -13.93 10.35 -9.99
C VAL A 287 -15.08 11.21 -10.47
N MET A 288 -15.33 11.24 -11.78
CA MET A 288 -16.40 12.03 -12.38
C MET A 288 -17.79 11.60 -11.85
N ARG A 289 -18.07 10.29 -11.80
CA ARG A 289 -19.33 9.76 -11.27
C ARG A 289 -19.51 10.03 -9.78
N GLN A 290 -18.44 10.01 -9.01
CA GLN A 290 -18.48 10.33 -7.59
C GLN A 290 -18.76 11.81 -7.35
N ALA A 291 -18.13 12.71 -8.09
CA ALA A 291 -18.34 14.15 -7.97
C ALA A 291 -19.82 14.52 -8.21
N ARG A 292 -20.47 13.91 -9.21
CA ARG A 292 -21.90 14.13 -9.46
C ARG A 292 -22.82 13.64 -8.37
N ARG A 293 -22.54 12.46 -7.78
CA ARG A 293 -23.34 11.94 -6.66
C ARG A 293 -23.28 12.82 -5.41
N GLN A 294 -22.28 13.68 -5.30
CA GLN A 294 -22.14 14.65 -4.20
C GLN A 294 -22.87 15.97 -4.49
N GLN A 295 -23.25 16.22 -5.74
CA GLN A 295 -23.98 17.43 -6.17
C GLN A 295 -25.50 17.24 -6.21
N CYS A 296 -25.97 15.99 -6.17
CA CYS A 296 -27.38 15.61 -6.03
C CYS A 296 -27.73 15.30 -4.58
#